data_d31f88d89e7127604d328be1ac931791
#
_entry.id   d31f88d89e7127604d328be1ac931791
#
_cell.length_a   1.000
_cell.length_b   1.000
_cell.length_c   1.000
_cell.angle_alpha   90.00
_cell.angle_beta   90.00
_cell.angle_gamma   90.00
#
_symmetry.space_group_name_H-M   'P 1'
#
loop_
_entity.id
_entity.type
_entity.pdbx_description
1 polymer ?
#
loop_
_entity_poly.entity_id
_entity_poly.type
_entity_poly.pdbx_seq_one_letter_code
_entity_poly.pdbx_strand_id
1 'polypeptide(L)'
;DATALDLSIGDIVNVTHATPSFSSKAFRVQGMTLNTDHTVSLQCSEHQESFYTFGTQQEVATIPSTTLPNPFTVQPPASVTLDDTLVEYNDGTVIVALDVTIGATPDKFIDFYQVEYKLSTDSDFIIYAQGSGLNHRVLNVIDQKVYDVRVKAVNTVGVSSSYVTAQRTIVGAIEPPSDVPDLACNVVGQDAFLSWTQISDLDLAFYQIRFATETDGTADWQNSVNLVTKVSRPATSITVPARAGTYLIKAVDKLGNFSSNATAVISNVTEVLTHNSVSTINEHPTFAGTNNNTVILDDSIQLNSSELFDSAGGNFDSETVRFFDSGVASADFVSSGNYEFANTIDIGAKHTVRVTATIKQTASNPDDLFDSRSGLFDSQSSNFDADAPANADARLEISTSDDNVTYTSFQAFVIGNYTARYLKFRVALTSTDNASTPVVQEVTVTVDMPDRIFSGNNISSGAGTKTVTFTNPFKSASYAVGITADNMATGDFFTVSNKTVNSFDVLFKNSSGTN
;
A
#
# COMPACT_ATOMS: atom_id res chain seq x y z
N ASP A 1 49.23 77.10 32.63
CA ASP A 1 48.80 78.14 31.71
C ASP A 1 47.92 79.14 32.45
N ALA A 2 48.16 80.44 32.41
CA ALA A 2 47.46 81.47 33.19
C ALA A 2 45.97 81.48 32.89
N THR A 3 45.53 81.02 31.72
CA THR A 3 44.14 80.97 31.30
C THR A 3 43.34 79.91 32.08
N ALA A 4 43.96 78.93 32.71
CA ALA A 4 43.28 77.92 33.48
C ALA A 4 42.87 78.41 34.88
N LEU A 5 43.43 79.56 35.35
CA LEU A 5 43.09 80.20 36.63
C LEU A 5 41.73 80.95 36.55
N ASP A 6 41.23 81.25 35.37
CA ASP A 6 39.96 81.97 35.21
C ASP A 6 38.77 80.97 35.15
N LEU A 7 39.08 79.64 35.20
CA LEU A 7 38.04 78.60 35.13
C LEU A 7 37.40 78.37 36.52
N SER A 8 36.14 78.12 36.50
CA SER A 8 35.38 77.73 37.68
C SER A 8 34.84 76.33 37.55
N ILE A 9 34.55 75.65 38.69
CA ILE A 9 33.86 74.37 38.69
C ILE A 9 32.47 74.55 38.02
N GLY A 10 32.23 73.73 37.00
CA GLY A 10 31.01 73.84 36.19
C GLY A 10 31.24 74.37 34.78
N ASP A 11 32.39 75.07 34.53
CA ASP A 11 32.68 75.60 33.21
C ASP A 11 32.94 74.50 32.18
N ILE A 12 32.68 74.83 30.93
CA ILE A 12 32.93 73.91 29.82
C ILE A 12 34.21 74.32 29.10
N VAL A 13 35.16 73.43 29.03
CA VAL A 13 36.45 73.60 28.35
C VAL A 13 36.54 72.69 27.13
N ASN A 14 37.07 73.20 26.06
CA ASN A 14 37.28 72.39 24.85
C ASN A 14 38.74 71.88 24.88
N VAL A 15 38.84 70.58 24.79
CA VAL A 15 40.18 69.89 24.79
C VAL A 15 40.47 69.37 23.41
N THR A 16 41.65 69.71 22.91
CA THR A 16 42.23 69.13 21.70
C THR A 16 43.45 68.35 22.10
N HIS A 17 43.50 67.05 21.82
CA HIS A 17 44.62 66.19 22.13
C HIS A 17 44.81 65.10 21.13
N ALA A 18 46.01 64.92 20.63
CA ALA A 18 46.28 63.97 19.50
C ALA A 18 46.04 62.49 19.89
N THR A 19 46.49 62.11 21.12
CA THR A 19 46.44 60.68 21.51
C THR A 19 45.05 60.10 21.71
N PRO A 20 44.12 60.71 22.37
CA PRO A 20 42.69 60.22 22.35
C PRO A 20 41.94 60.79 21.13
N SER A 21 42.64 61.48 20.18
CA SER A 21 42.00 62.08 19.00
C SER A 21 40.90 63.08 19.32
N PHE A 22 41.09 63.85 20.39
CA PHE A 22 40.12 64.89 20.74
C PHE A 22 40.36 66.13 19.86
N SER A 23 39.33 66.52 19.15
CA SER A 23 39.34 67.78 18.38
C SER A 23 38.29 68.70 18.93
N SER A 24 38.71 69.68 19.75
CA SER A 24 37.78 70.61 20.41
C SER A 24 36.65 69.94 21.17
N LYS A 25 36.95 68.82 21.82
CA LYS A 25 35.93 68.04 22.55
C LYS A 25 35.60 68.74 23.88
N ALA A 26 34.32 68.95 24.14
CA ALA A 26 33.85 69.67 25.31
C ALA A 26 33.92 68.79 26.56
N PHE A 27 34.45 69.35 27.64
CA PHE A 27 34.49 68.74 28.94
C PHE A 27 34.00 69.73 29.99
N ARG A 28 33.26 69.30 30.98
CA ARG A 28 32.85 70.11 32.14
C ARG A 28 33.84 69.93 33.27
N VAL A 29 34.33 71.02 33.80
CA VAL A 29 35.23 71.05 34.97
C VAL A 29 34.44 70.61 36.19
N GLN A 30 34.89 69.55 36.85
CA GLN A 30 34.33 69.03 38.11
C GLN A 30 35.15 69.34 39.34
N GLY A 31 36.45 69.52 39.14
CA GLY A 31 37.42 69.85 40.17
C GLY A 31 38.63 70.57 39.63
N MET A 32 39.18 71.44 40.41
CA MET A 32 40.42 72.21 40.09
C MET A 32 41.33 72.21 41.30
N THR A 33 42.58 71.89 41.04
CA THR A 33 43.62 71.91 42.06
C THR A 33 44.78 72.74 41.56
N LEU A 34 45.19 73.76 42.32
CA LEU A 34 46.41 74.56 42.08
C LEU A 34 47.59 73.84 42.69
N ASN A 35 48.56 73.45 41.91
CA ASN A 35 49.73 72.76 42.36
C ASN A 35 50.78 73.75 42.80
N THR A 36 51.76 73.32 43.62
CA THR A 36 52.87 74.15 44.15
C THR A 36 53.89 74.60 43.10
N ASP A 37 53.81 73.96 41.94
CA ASP A 37 54.60 74.29 40.76
C ASP A 37 53.97 75.33 39.82
N HIS A 38 52.91 75.98 40.28
CA HIS A 38 52.04 76.92 39.54
C HIS A 38 51.33 76.33 38.33
N THR A 39 51.17 75.00 38.30
CA THR A 39 50.27 74.33 37.32
C THR A 39 48.90 74.14 37.89
N VAL A 40 47.87 74.08 37.03
CA VAL A 40 46.49 73.77 37.40
C VAL A 40 46.09 72.39 36.86
N SER A 41 45.76 71.52 37.77
CA SER A 41 45.20 70.21 37.41
C SER A 41 43.64 70.32 37.41
N LEU A 42 43.09 69.98 36.28
CA LEU A 42 41.60 69.95 36.09
C LEU A 42 41.08 68.51 36.10
N GLN A 43 40.07 68.24 36.88
CA GLN A 43 39.31 67.03 36.78
C GLN A 43 38.04 67.34 35.95
N CYS A 44 37.92 66.71 34.84
CA CYS A 44 36.84 67.01 33.88
C CYS A 44 36.05 65.75 33.55
N SER A 45 34.76 65.89 33.31
CA SER A 45 33.91 64.86 32.69
C SER A 45 33.54 65.30 31.28
N GLU A 46 33.35 64.34 30.39
CA GLU A 46 32.90 64.64 29.03
C GLU A 46 31.54 65.37 29.11
N HIS A 47 31.45 66.47 28.35
CA HIS A 47 30.23 67.23 28.23
C HIS A 47 29.68 67.14 26.83
N GLN A 48 28.38 66.81 26.75
CA GLN A 48 27.68 66.84 25.47
C GLN A 48 26.32 67.55 25.73
N GLU A 49 26.03 68.57 24.99
CA GLU A 49 24.84 69.40 25.13
C GLU A 49 23.54 68.55 25.07
N SER A 50 23.59 67.53 24.23
CA SER A 50 22.47 66.59 24.07
C SER A 50 22.11 65.83 25.38
N PHE A 51 23.03 65.73 26.35
CA PHE A 51 22.70 65.13 27.66
C PHE A 51 21.74 65.96 28.52
N TYR A 52 21.63 67.24 28.16
CA TYR A 52 20.81 68.23 28.92
C TYR A 52 19.63 68.73 28.10
N THR A 53 19.53 68.32 26.82
CA THR A 53 18.33 68.53 26.05
C THR A 53 17.28 67.54 26.52
N PHE A 54 16.47 67.95 27.47
CA PHE A 54 15.22 67.27 27.68
C PHE A 54 14.42 67.53 26.43
N GLY A 55 14.32 66.50 25.56
CA GLY A 55 13.31 66.50 24.51
C GLY A 55 11.96 66.84 25.15
N THR A 56 11.09 67.47 24.40
CA THR A 56 9.71 67.70 24.84
C THR A 56 9.29 66.48 25.65
N GLN A 57 8.94 66.67 26.95
CA GLN A 57 8.46 65.61 27.80
C GLN A 57 7.47 64.85 26.91
N GLN A 58 7.87 63.66 26.53
CA GLN A 58 6.96 62.73 25.96
C GLN A 58 5.91 62.60 27.06
N GLU A 59 4.70 63.04 26.81
CA GLU A 59 3.60 62.88 27.77
C GLU A 59 3.74 61.48 28.37
N VAL A 60 3.75 61.41 29.67
CA VAL A 60 3.67 60.15 30.43
C VAL A 60 2.64 59.33 29.66
N ALA A 61 3.13 58.21 29.06
CA ALA A 61 2.27 57.35 28.29
C ALA A 61 0.93 57.26 29.02
N THR A 62 -0.10 57.63 28.35
CA THR A 62 -1.47 57.56 28.86
C THR A 62 -1.56 56.27 29.63
N ILE A 63 -1.86 56.34 30.93
CA ILE A 63 -2.03 55.18 31.79
C ILE A 63 -2.89 54.22 30.97
N PRO A 64 -2.33 53.06 30.54
CA PRO A 64 -3.08 52.14 29.71
C PRO A 64 -4.40 51.89 30.42
N SER A 65 -5.48 52.01 29.68
CA SER A 65 -6.85 51.80 30.21
C SER A 65 -6.82 50.67 31.22
N THR A 66 -7.18 50.98 32.47
CA THR A 66 -7.25 50.01 33.55
C THR A 66 -8.49 49.12 33.44
N THR A 67 -9.07 48.97 32.24
CA THR A 67 -10.07 47.95 31.96
C THR A 67 -9.38 46.59 31.93
N LEU A 68 -9.02 46.12 33.12
CA LEU A 68 -8.64 44.73 33.31
C LEU A 68 -9.82 43.84 32.86
N PRO A 69 -9.57 42.77 32.13
CA PRO A 69 -10.61 41.80 31.79
C PRO A 69 -11.32 41.37 33.08
N ASN A 70 -12.64 41.22 33.04
CA ASN A 70 -13.42 40.77 34.18
C ASN A 70 -12.95 39.34 34.54
N PRO A 71 -12.38 39.14 35.76
CA PRO A 71 -11.86 37.82 36.16
C PRO A 71 -12.96 36.77 36.37
N PHE A 72 -14.22 37.17 36.41
CA PHE A 72 -15.37 36.27 36.56
C PHE A 72 -15.99 35.84 35.24
N THR A 73 -15.42 36.29 34.12
CA THR A 73 -15.87 35.91 32.78
C THR A 73 -14.67 35.37 31.97
N VAL A 74 -14.71 34.10 31.59
CA VAL A 74 -13.65 33.46 30.80
C VAL A 74 -14.20 33.10 29.43
N GLN A 75 -13.51 33.51 28.39
CA GLN A 75 -13.84 33.11 27.01
C GLN A 75 -13.47 31.67 26.78
N PRO A 76 -14.33 30.91 26.10
CA PRO A 76 -14.01 29.51 25.79
C PRO A 76 -12.83 29.42 24.82
N PRO A 77 -12.23 28.23 24.66
CA PRO A 77 -11.29 27.95 23.57
C PRO A 77 -11.86 28.38 22.22
N ALA A 78 -11.02 28.90 21.35
CA ALA A 78 -11.45 29.37 20.02
C ALA A 78 -11.94 28.21 19.14
N SER A 79 -11.35 27.02 19.29
CA SER A 79 -11.75 25.80 18.58
C SER A 79 -11.26 24.56 19.33
N VAL A 80 -11.88 23.43 19.02
CA VAL A 80 -11.35 22.08 19.34
C VAL A 80 -11.40 21.31 18.04
N THR A 81 -10.26 20.86 17.55
CA THR A 81 -10.15 20.00 16.37
C THR A 81 -9.64 18.62 16.80
N LEU A 82 -10.20 17.60 16.18
CA LEU A 82 -9.91 16.21 16.47
C LEU A 82 -9.36 15.53 15.20
N ASP A 83 -8.31 14.77 15.37
CA ASP A 83 -7.78 13.89 14.35
C ASP A 83 -7.36 12.57 14.96
N ASP A 84 -7.43 11.47 14.18
CA ASP A 84 -6.97 10.18 14.64
C ASP A 84 -5.69 9.79 13.91
N THR A 85 -4.72 9.28 14.67
CA THR A 85 -3.39 8.95 14.18
C THR A 85 -2.96 7.59 14.69
N LEU A 86 -2.11 6.92 13.89
CA LEU A 86 -1.47 5.68 14.31
C LEU A 86 -0.18 5.99 15.06
N VAL A 87 0.06 5.27 16.13
CA VAL A 87 1.28 5.35 16.94
C VAL A 87 1.94 4.00 16.97
N GLU A 88 3.18 3.89 16.47
CA GLU A 88 3.98 2.67 16.53
C GLU A 88 4.89 2.70 17.76
N TYR A 89 4.80 1.66 18.59
CA TYR A 89 5.71 1.43 19.71
C TYR A 89 7.01 0.74 19.25
N ASN A 90 8.06 0.79 20.08
CA ASN A 90 9.35 0.20 19.79
C ASN A 90 9.33 -1.33 19.55
N ASP A 91 8.29 -2.00 20.00
CA ASP A 91 8.06 -3.43 19.78
C ASP A 91 7.32 -3.73 18.47
N GLY A 92 7.00 -2.70 17.67
CA GLY A 92 6.25 -2.79 16.43
C GLY A 92 4.74 -2.85 16.60
N THR A 93 4.23 -2.74 17.83
CA THR A 93 2.78 -2.63 18.08
C THR A 93 2.29 -1.27 17.59
N VAL A 94 1.22 -1.27 16.80
CA VAL A 94 0.55 -0.03 16.35
C VAL A 94 -0.77 0.09 17.11
N ILE A 95 -0.98 1.27 17.70
CA ILE A 95 -2.22 1.63 18.36
C ILE A 95 -2.81 2.88 17.72
N VAL A 96 -4.10 3.04 17.83
CA VAL A 96 -4.79 4.25 17.39
C VAL A 96 -4.81 5.25 18.53
N ALA A 97 -4.55 6.50 18.21
CA ALA A 97 -4.61 7.64 19.13
C ALA A 97 -5.54 8.71 18.57
N LEU A 98 -6.24 9.42 19.45
CA LEU A 98 -7.03 10.59 19.12
C LEU A 98 -6.25 11.85 19.51
N ASP A 99 -5.86 12.63 18.52
CA ASP A 99 -5.19 13.91 18.69
C ASP A 99 -6.22 15.03 18.87
N VAL A 100 -6.06 15.79 19.94
CA VAL A 100 -6.91 16.91 20.30
C VAL A 100 -6.09 18.18 20.21
N THR A 101 -6.44 19.05 19.28
CA THR A 101 -5.81 20.37 19.13
C THR A 101 -6.78 21.46 19.57
N ILE A 102 -6.31 22.30 20.51
CA ILE A 102 -7.09 23.36 21.13
C ILE A 102 -6.69 24.70 20.50
N GLY A 103 -7.64 25.42 19.94
CA GLY A 103 -7.47 26.83 19.60
C GLY A 103 -7.45 27.66 20.88
N ALA A 104 -6.35 28.37 21.11
CA ALA A 104 -6.21 29.16 22.34
C ALA A 104 -7.35 30.18 22.51
N THR A 105 -7.81 30.37 23.75
CA THR A 105 -8.73 31.47 24.06
C THR A 105 -8.02 32.83 23.93
N PRO A 106 -8.72 33.90 23.56
CA PRO A 106 -8.15 35.25 23.54
C PRO A 106 -7.79 35.79 24.94
N ASP A 107 -8.29 35.19 26.03
CA ASP A 107 -8.00 35.62 27.39
C ASP A 107 -6.54 35.35 27.79
N LYS A 108 -5.91 36.35 28.45
CA LYS A 108 -4.47 36.30 28.78
C LYS A 108 -4.16 35.68 30.12
N PHE A 109 -5.16 35.49 30.98
CA PHE A 109 -4.98 35.05 32.38
C PHE A 109 -5.46 33.61 32.59
N ILE A 110 -5.29 32.78 31.57
CA ILE A 110 -5.62 31.36 31.64
C ILE A 110 -4.52 30.62 32.41
N ASP A 111 -4.97 29.79 33.35
CA ASP A 111 -4.11 28.88 34.10
C ASP A 111 -3.95 27.54 33.34
N PHE A 112 -5.09 26.93 32.99
CA PHE A 112 -5.06 25.67 32.26
C PHE A 112 -6.31 25.47 31.38
N TYR A 113 -6.19 24.51 30.43
CA TYR A 113 -7.32 23.92 29.72
C TYR A 113 -7.64 22.56 30.33
N GLN A 114 -8.92 22.28 30.53
CA GLN A 114 -9.39 20.95 30.94
C GLN A 114 -9.98 20.24 29.75
N VAL A 115 -9.37 19.11 29.38
CA VAL A 115 -9.79 18.23 28.27
C VAL A 115 -10.52 17.05 28.87
N GLU A 116 -11.71 16.79 28.38
CA GLU A 116 -12.55 15.66 28.76
C GLU A 116 -13.01 14.92 27.51
N TYR A 117 -13.11 13.62 27.62
CA TYR A 117 -13.58 12.78 26.51
C TYR A 117 -14.49 11.66 27.00
N LYS A 118 -15.25 11.08 26.07
CA LYS A 118 -16.06 9.87 26.29
C LYS A 118 -16.33 9.17 24.95
N LEU A 119 -16.75 7.91 25.00
CA LEU A 119 -17.48 7.33 23.87
C LEU A 119 -18.83 8.03 23.75
N SER A 120 -19.30 8.29 22.53
CA SER A 120 -20.62 8.93 22.33
C SER A 120 -21.77 8.13 22.93
N THR A 121 -21.59 6.82 23.11
CA THR A 121 -22.56 5.93 23.77
C THR A 121 -22.57 6.03 25.28
N ASP A 122 -21.53 6.60 25.87
CA ASP A 122 -21.39 6.70 27.34
C ASP A 122 -22.11 7.94 27.87
N SER A 123 -22.59 7.88 29.12
CA SER A 123 -23.27 9.01 29.78
C SER A 123 -22.28 10.06 30.28
N ASP A 124 -21.10 9.63 30.76
CA ASP A 124 -20.21 10.47 31.55
C ASP A 124 -18.89 10.75 30.83
N PHE A 125 -18.45 12.02 30.97
CA PHE A 125 -17.13 12.42 30.47
C PHE A 125 -16.03 12.08 31.48
N ILE A 126 -14.88 11.67 30.97
CA ILE A 126 -13.65 11.38 31.72
C ILE A 126 -12.69 12.55 31.53
N ILE A 127 -12.15 13.10 32.61
CA ILE A 127 -11.08 14.10 32.52
C ILE A 127 -9.81 13.40 32.03
N TYR A 128 -9.31 13.84 30.89
CA TYR A 128 -8.08 13.32 30.30
C TYR A 128 -6.86 14.12 30.77
N ALA A 129 -6.91 15.43 30.66
CA ALA A 129 -5.79 16.30 31.00
C ALA A 129 -6.24 17.65 31.55
N GLN A 130 -5.38 18.23 32.37
CA GLN A 130 -5.44 19.61 32.82
C GLN A 130 -4.06 20.23 32.70
N GLY A 131 -3.91 21.28 31.92
CA GLY A 131 -2.63 21.94 31.69
C GLY A 131 -2.71 23.06 30.67
N SER A 132 -1.63 23.79 30.50
CA SER A 132 -1.52 24.90 29.53
C SER A 132 -1.24 24.45 28.09
N GLY A 133 -1.00 23.15 27.85
CA GLY A 133 -0.76 22.59 26.54
C GLY A 133 -1.99 22.68 25.64
N LEU A 134 -1.77 22.97 24.37
CA LEU A 134 -2.82 23.07 23.35
C LEU A 134 -2.99 21.79 22.54
N ASN A 135 -2.08 20.84 22.67
CA ASN A 135 -2.13 19.57 21.98
C ASN A 135 -2.11 18.42 22.97
N HIS A 136 -3.06 17.53 22.83
CA HIS A 136 -3.19 16.34 23.67
C HIS A 136 -3.42 15.12 22.79
N ARG A 137 -2.99 13.93 23.25
CA ARG A 137 -3.12 12.68 22.52
C ARG A 137 -3.70 11.61 23.42
N VAL A 138 -4.94 11.19 23.16
CA VAL A 138 -5.61 10.10 23.86
C VAL A 138 -5.20 8.79 23.20
N LEU A 139 -4.51 7.93 23.93
CA LEU A 139 -4.01 6.65 23.42
C LEU A 139 -5.06 5.53 23.59
N ASN A 140 -4.94 4.49 22.78
CA ASN A 140 -5.77 3.28 22.83
C ASN A 140 -7.27 3.58 22.64
N VAL A 141 -7.60 4.47 21.73
CA VAL A 141 -8.98 4.65 21.30
C VAL A 141 -9.41 3.46 20.43
N ILE A 142 -10.70 3.17 20.43
CA ILE A 142 -11.26 1.99 19.74
C ILE A 142 -11.69 2.39 18.33
N ASP A 143 -11.21 1.67 17.34
CA ASP A 143 -11.60 1.85 15.94
C ASP A 143 -13.12 1.74 15.74
N GLN A 144 -13.63 2.45 14.75
CA GLN A 144 -15.05 2.55 14.38
C GLN A 144 -15.95 3.08 15.49
N LYS A 145 -15.40 3.57 16.61
CA LYS A 145 -16.18 4.21 17.66
C LYS A 145 -16.14 5.73 17.52
N VAL A 146 -17.23 6.33 17.93
CA VAL A 146 -17.40 7.79 17.96
C VAL A 146 -17.02 8.29 19.33
N TYR A 147 -16.10 9.26 19.38
CA TYR A 147 -15.68 9.92 20.61
C TYR A 147 -16.17 11.35 20.62
N ASP A 148 -16.71 11.75 21.76
CA ASP A 148 -17.03 13.14 22.09
C ASP A 148 -15.91 13.71 22.96
N VAL A 149 -15.37 14.85 22.56
CA VAL A 149 -14.36 15.59 23.32
C VAL A 149 -14.90 16.96 23.63
N ARG A 150 -14.68 17.43 24.88
CA ARG A 150 -15.01 18.79 25.28
C ARG A 150 -13.86 19.44 26.04
N VAL A 151 -13.68 20.72 25.82
CA VAL A 151 -12.59 21.48 26.41
C VAL A 151 -13.14 22.78 26.99
N LYS A 152 -12.71 23.14 28.19
CA LYS A 152 -12.94 24.46 28.78
C LYS A 152 -11.62 25.10 29.23
N ALA A 153 -11.59 26.41 29.24
CA ALA A 153 -10.49 27.18 29.80
C ALA A 153 -10.79 27.56 31.28
N VAL A 154 -9.77 27.53 32.10
CA VAL A 154 -9.85 27.92 33.52
C VAL A 154 -8.81 29.02 33.77
N ASN A 155 -9.22 30.13 34.37
CA ASN A 155 -8.31 31.22 34.66
C ASN A 155 -7.60 31.05 36.04
N THR A 156 -6.63 31.91 36.30
CA THR A 156 -5.81 31.90 37.53
C THR A 156 -6.59 32.11 38.82
N VAL A 157 -7.84 32.51 38.76
CA VAL A 157 -8.74 32.64 39.95
C VAL A 157 -9.74 31.48 40.02
N GLY A 158 -9.62 30.47 39.17
CA GLY A 158 -10.43 29.25 39.21
C GLY A 158 -11.79 29.33 38.49
N VAL A 159 -12.05 30.40 37.74
CA VAL A 159 -13.30 30.54 36.98
C VAL A 159 -13.16 29.82 35.65
N SER A 160 -14.15 28.99 35.29
CA SER A 160 -14.19 28.22 34.05
C SER A 160 -15.03 28.90 32.98
N SER A 161 -14.62 28.72 31.72
CA SER A 161 -15.44 29.05 30.57
C SER A 161 -16.54 28.00 30.34
N SER A 162 -17.43 28.25 29.39
CA SER A 162 -18.24 27.19 28.75
C SER A 162 -17.34 26.20 28.02
N TYR A 163 -17.87 24.97 27.80
CA TYR A 163 -17.20 23.96 26.98
C TYR A 163 -17.33 24.25 25.49
N VAL A 164 -16.26 23.98 24.75
CA VAL A 164 -16.29 23.77 23.32
C VAL A 164 -16.21 22.26 23.07
N THR A 165 -17.09 21.74 22.25
CA THR A 165 -17.23 20.31 21.99
C THR A 165 -16.86 19.99 20.54
N ALA A 166 -16.26 18.83 20.33
CA ALA A 166 -16.01 18.24 19.01
C ALA A 166 -16.28 16.73 19.06
N GLN A 167 -16.60 16.16 17.92
CA GLN A 167 -16.88 14.73 17.77
C GLN A 167 -16.02 14.17 16.65
N ARG A 168 -15.50 12.96 16.82
CA ARG A 168 -14.74 12.24 15.80
C ARG A 168 -15.09 10.76 15.80
N THR A 169 -15.35 10.21 14.61
CA THR A 169 -15.35 8.77 14.40
C THR A 169 -13.91 8.33 14.15
N ILE A 170 -13.42 7.38 14.94
CA ILE A 170 -12.08 6.85 14.79
C ILE A 170 -12.06 5.91 13.57
N VAL A 171 -11.22 6.20 12.59
CA VAL A 171 -11.02 5.40 11.38
C VAL A 171 -9.71 4.62 11.48
N GLY A 172 -8.70 5.23 12.05
CA GLY A 172 -7.44 4.63 12.52
C GLY A 172 -6.81 3.58 11.61
N ALA A 173 -6.68 2.36 12.14
CA ALA A 173 -6.05 1.24 11.44
C ALA A 173 -6.95 0.57 10.38
N ILE A 174 -8.21 0.96 10.24
CA ILE A 174 -9.14 0.39 9.26
C ILE A 174 -9.03 1.10 7.91
N GLU A 175 -8.51 2.32 7.90
CA GLU A 175 -8.28 3.04 6.66
C GLU A 175 -7.28 2.26 5.79
N PRO A 176 -7.62 1.98 4.51
CA PRO A 176 -6.68 1.34 3.60
C PRO A 176 -5.36 2.11 3.52
N PRO A 177 -4.22 1.41 3.40
CA PRO A 177 -2.94 2.09 3.25
C PRO A 177 -2.90 2.93 1.98
N SER A 178 -2.02 3.93 1.98
CA SER A 178 -1.79 4.80 0.81
C SER A 178 -1.40 3.99 -0.42
N ASP A 179 -1.79 4.46 -1.60
CA ASP A 179 -1.36 3.86 -2.86
C ASP A 179 0.16 3.93 -3.00
N VAL A 180 0.77 2.88 -3.57
CA VAL A 180 2.22 2.81 -3.77
C VAL A 180 2.63 3.77 -4.89
N PRO A 181 3.48 4.77 -4.65
CA PRO A 181 3.93 5.66 -5.71
C PRO A 181 5.09 5.07 -6.53
N ASP A 182 5.27 5.60 -7.73
CA ASP A 182 6.49 5.48 -8.55
C ASP A 182 6.95 4.06 -8.88
N LEU A 183 6.02 3.13 -9.12
CA LEU A 183 6.41 1.80 -9.57
C LEU A 183 7.17 1.90 -10.92
N ALA A 184 8.41 1.46 -10.90
CA ALA A 184 9.29 1.42 -12.07
C ALA A 184 9.73 -0.01 -12.38
N CYS A 185 9.95 -0.32 -13.66
CA CYS A 185 10.45 -1.59 -14.15
C CYS A 185 11.69 -1.36 -15.01
N ASN A 186 12.81 -1.95 -14.62
CA ASN A 186 14.03 -1.96 -15.42
C ASN A 186 14.39 -3.40 -15.78
N VAL A 187 14.48 -3.70 -17.08
CA VAL A 187 14.73 -5.05 -17.56
C VAL A 187 16.19 -5.21 -17.96
N VAL A 188 16.82 -6.24 -17.39
CA VAL A 188 18.20 -6.64 -17.73
C VAL A 188 18.24 -8.14 -18.01
N GLY A 189 18.43 -8.50 -19.26
CA GLY A 189 18.40 -9.90 -19.68
C GLY A 189 17.02 -10.53 -19.50
N GLN A 190 16.93 -11.53 -18.64
CA GLN A 190 15.69 -12.26 -18.34
C GLN A 190 15.02 -11.81 -17.04
N ASP A 191 15.57 -10.79 -16.39
CA ASP A 191 15.11 -10.30 -15.09
C ASP A 191 14.54 -8.89 -15.22
N ALA A 192 13.41 -8.67 -14.55
CA ALA A 192 12.79 -7.38 -14.36
C ALA A 192 13.03 -6.91 -12.91
N PHE A 193 13.70 -5.80 -12.76
CA PHE A 193 13.94 -5.13 -11.49
C PHE A 193 12.80 -4.13 -11.27
N LEU A 194 11.90 -4.48 -10.38
CA LEU A 194 10.81 -3.60 -9.95
C LEU A 194 11.28 -2.77 -8.76
N SER A 195 10.99 -1.48 -8.78
CA SER A 195 11.30 -0.57 -7.68
C SER A 195 10.18 0.45 -7.49
N TRP A 196 9.97 0.89 -6.25
CA TRP A 196 8.93 1.85 -5.87
C TRP A 196 9.39 2.68 -4.68
N THR A 197 8.68 3.78 -4.42
CA THR A 197 8.90 4.59 -3.22
C THR A 197 8.11 4.01 -2.04
N GLN A 198 8.76 3.92 -0.88
CA GLN A 198 8.10 3.44 0.34
C GLN A 198 7.00 4.41 0.76
N ILE A 199 5.83 3.89 1.10
CA ILE A 199 4.76 4.67 1.74
C ILE A 199 5.04 4.88 3.23
N SER A 200 4.49 5.95 3.79
CA SER A 200 4.74 6.35 5.19
C SER A 200 3.80 5.72 6.21
N ASP A 201 2.87 4.88 5.77
CA ASP A 201 1.86 4.25 6.61
C ASP A 201 2.53 3.35 7.66
N LEU A 202 2.24 3.61 8.93
CA LEU A 202 2.88 2.94 10.07
C LEU A 202 2.44 1.49 10.22
N ASP A 203 1.22 1.18 9.81
CA ASP A 203 0.62 -0.15 9.85
C ASP A 203 0.86 -0.98 8.59
N LEU A 204 1.58 -0.44 7.60
CA LEU A 204 2.01 -1.20 6.43
C LEU A 204 2.66 -2.53 6.83
N ALA A 205 2.10 -3.65 6.36
CA ALA A 205 2.66 -4.98 6.59
C ALA A 205 3.59 -5.42 5.45
N PHE A 206 3.12 -5.33 4.21
CA PHE A 206 3.86 -5.77 3.03
C PHE A 206 3.28 -5.17 1.75
N TYR A 207 3.98 -5.37 0.64
CA TYR A 207 3.49 -5.11 -0.71
C TYR A 207 3.16 -6.43 -1.40
N GLN A 208 2.13 -6.43 -2.22
CA GLN A 208 1.80 -7.55 -3.10
C GLN A 208 1.95 -7.11 -4.56
N ILE A 209 2.50 -7.98 -5.40
CA ILE A 209 2.70 -7.71 -6.82
C ILE A 209 1.93 -8.75 -7.62
N ARG A 210 1.15 -8.27 -8.57
CA ARG A 210 0.44 -9.08 -9.58
C ARG A 210 0.96 -8.77 -10.97
N PHE A 211 0.64 -9.64 -11.89
CA PHE A 211 0.99 -9.52 -13.30
C PHE A 211 -0.21 -9.78 -14.18
N ALA A 212 -0.37 -8.95 -15.21
CA ALA A 212 -1.35 -9.08 -16.27
C ALA A 212 -0.64 -9.08 -17.63
N THR A 213 -1.22 -9.75 -18.62
CA THR A 213 -0.63 -9.88 -19.95
C THR A 213 -0.86 -8.68 -20.86
N GLU A 214 -1.80 -7.82 -20.50
CA GLU A 214 -2.17 -6.60 -21.21
C GLU A 214 -1.02 -5.59 -21.22
N THR A 215 -0.77 -4.96 -22.36
CA THR A 215 0.27 -3.92 -22.56
C THR A 215 -0.30 -2.60 -23.03
N ASP A 216 -1.63 -2.49 -23.12
CA ASP A 216 -2.36 -1.35 -23.67
C ASP A 216 -2.87 -0.36 -22.59
N GLY A 217 -2.56 -0.63 -21.33
CA GLY A 217 -3.00 0.19 -20.19
C GLY A 217 -4.36 -0.21 -19.62
N THR A 218 -4.98 -1.28 -20.11
CA THR A 218 -6.28 -1.79 -19.62
C THR A 218 -6.14 -2.78 -18.46
N ALA A 219 -4.90 -3.17 -18.11
CA ALA A 219 -4.63 -4.07 -17.00
C ALA A 219 -5.09 -3.48 -15.67
N ASP A 220 -5.83 -4.23 -14.90
CA ASP A 220 -6.28 -3.88 -13.57
C ASP A 220 -5.91 -4.96 -12.54
N TRP A 221 -6.13 -4.63 -11.25
CA TRP A 221 -5.79 -5.52 -10.15
C TRP A 221 -6.60 -6.82 -10.14
N GLN A 222 -7.86 -6.76 -10.52
CA GLN A 222 -8.76 -7.91 -10.51
C GLN A 222 -8.42 -8.89 -11.63
N ASN A 223 -8.08 -8.37 -12.81
CA ASN A 223 -7.71 -9.15 -13.99
C ASN A 223 -6.23 -9.55 -14.01
N SER A 224 -5.55 -9.53 -12.88
CA SER A 224 -4.15 -9.87 -12.75
C SER A 224 -3.92 -11.05 -11.81
N VAL A 225 -2.85 -11.79 -12.05
CA VAL A 225 -2.49 -13.00 -11.30
C VAL A 225 -1.31 -12.71 -10.38
N ASN A 226 -1.29 -13.33 -9.20
CA ASN A 226 -0.22 -13.14 -8.23
C ASN A 226 1.14 -13.52 -8.83
N LEU A 227 2.08 -12.59 -8.77
CA LEU A 227 3.49 -12.79 -9.11
C LEU A 227 4.35 -12.87 -7.86
N VAL A 228 4.11 -12.00 -6.89
CA VAL A 228 4.75 -12.01 -5.57
C VAL A 228 3.69 -11.72 -4.53
N THR A 229 3.42 -12.67 -3.67
CA THR A 229 2.36 -12.55 -2.66
C THR A 229 2.73 -11.64 -1.51
N LYS A 230 4.04 -11.48 -1.21
CA LYS A 230 4.47 -10.69 -0.06
C LYS A 230 5.89 -10.17 -0.23
N VAL A 231 6.06 -8.86 -0.25
CA VAL A 231 7.33 -8.17 -0.11
C VAL A 231 7.27 -7.35 1.17
N SER A 232 7.93 -7.83 2.23
CA SER A 232 7.85 -7.18 3.54
C SER A 232 8.60 -5.85 3.55
N ARG A 233 8.09 -4.86 4.30
CA ARG A 233 8.85 -3.62 4.58
C ARG A 233 10.15 -3.97 5.34
N PRO A 234 11.24 -3.22 5.17
CA PRO A 234 11.36 -1.96 4.42
C PRO A 234 11.75 -2.12 2.94
N ALA A 235 11.57 -3.30 2.33
CA ALA A 235 11.96 -3.50 0.94
C ALA A 235 11.15 -2.62 -0.02
N THR A 236 11.85 -1.98 -0.94
CA THR A 236 11.30 -1.09 -1.99
C THR A 236 11.68 -1.55 -3.38
N SER A 237 12.17 -2.76 -3.50
CA SER A 237 12.51 -3.36 -4.79
C SER A 237 12.48 -4.87 -4.74
N ILE A 238 12.29 -5.49 -5.90
CA ILE A 238 12.35 -6.93 -6.08
C ILE A 238 12.73 -7.27 -7.52
N THR A 239 13.40 -8.38 -7.69
CA THR A 239 13.69 -8.95 -9.01
C THR A 239 12.71 -10.07 -9.30
N VAL A 240 12.07 -9.99 -10.46
CA VAL A 240 11.12 -10.99 -10.96
C VAL A 240 11.49 -11.35 -12.41
N PRO A 241 11.02 -12.48 -12.95
CA PRO A 241 11.23 -12.79 -14.35
C PRO A 241 10.64 -11.73 -15.28
N ALA A 242 11.43 -11.28 -16.26
CA ALA A 242 10.99 -10.31 -17.25
C ALA A 242 9.93 -10.90 -18.19
N ARG A 243 8.84 -10.16 -18.42
CA ARG A 243 7.72 -10.54 -19.27
C ARG A 243 7.13 -9.33 -19.98
N ALA A 244 6.56 -9.55 -21.16
CA ALA A 244 5.66 -8.59 -21.78
C ALA A 244 4.31 -8.61 -21.04
N GLY A 245 3.87 -7.46 -20.59
CA GLY A 245 2.65 -7.30 -19.81
C GLY A 245 2.75 -6.15 -18.81
N THR A 246 1.86 -6.13 -17.86
CA THR A 246 1.78 -5.08 -16.84
C THR A 246 2.03 -5.66 -15.46
N TYR A 247 2.97 -5.08 -14.73
CA TYR A 247 3.19 -5.33 -13.31
C TYR A 247 2.36 -4.33 -12.50
N LEU A 248 1.63 -4.84 -11.52
CA LEU A 248 0.78 -4.06 -10.64
C LEU A 248 1.19 -4.29 -9.19
N ILE A 249 1.20 -3.23 -8.38
CA ILE A 249 1.55 -3.30 -6.96
C ILE A 249 0.46 -2.64 -6.12
N LYS A 250 0.14 -3.26 -4.99
CA LYS A 250 -0.65 -2.69 -3.91
C LYS A 250 0.06 -2.84 -2.58
N ALA A 251 -0.15 -1.89 -1.69
CA ALA A 251 0.22 -1.98 -0.29
C ALA A 251 -0.84 -2.77 0.49
N VAL A 252 -0.43 -3.46 1.54
CA VAL A 252 -1.31 -4.22 2.44
C VAL A 252 -0.94 -3.89 3.87
N ASP A 253 -1.92 -3.52 4.68
CA ASP A 253 -1.74 -3.22 6.10
C ASP A 253 -1.69 -4.47 6.99
N LYS A 254 -1.55 -4.28 8.29
CA LYS A 254 -1.52 -5.37 9.27
C LYS A 254 -2.88 -6.06 9.47
N LEU A 255 -3.99 -5.41 9.08
CA LEU A 255 -5.34 -5.97 9.11
C LEU A 255 -5.70 -6.71 7.82
N GLY A 256 -4.88 -6.56 6.76
CA GLY A 256 -5.10 -7.19 5.46
C GLY A 256 -5.84 -6.32 4.45
N ASN A 257 -6.08 -5.02 4.75
CA ASN A 257 -6.67 -4.10 3.79
C ASN A 257 -5.65 -3.75 2.71
N PHE A 258 -6.12 -3.69 1.47
CA PHE A 258 -5.32 -3.27 0.32
C PHE A 258 -5.46 -1.77 0.06
N SER A 259 -4.40 -1.14 -0.43
CA SER A 259 -4.48 0.22 -0.96
C SER A 259 -5.59 0.33 -2.02
N SER A 260 -6.23 1.49 -2.09
CA SER A 260 -7.42 1.68 -2.94
C SER A 260 -7.11 1.42 -4.42
N ASN A 261 -6.02 1.98 -4.93
CA ASN A 261 -5.61 1.80 -6.32
C ASN A 261 -4.33 0.97 -6.43
N ALA A 262 -4.21 0.22 -7.52
CA ALA A 262 -2.96 -0.43 -7.89
C ALA A 262 -2.11 0.53 -8.72
N THR A 263 -0.83 0.60 -8.42
CA THR A 263 0.13 1.29 -9.28
C THR A 263 0.67 0.30 -10.30
N ALA A 264 0.67 0.69 -11.56
CA ALA A 264 0.99 -0.19 -12.67
C ALA A 264 2.20 0.31 -13.47
N VAL A 265 2.99 -0.62 -14.01
CA VAL A 265 4.06 -0.35 -14.98
C VAL A 265 4.05 -1.38 -16.10
N ILE A 266 4.07 -0.90 -17.35
CA ILE A 266 4.06 -1.73 -18.53
C ILE A 266 5.50 -2.13 -18.90
N SER A 267 5.69 -3.41 -19.20
CA SER A 267 6.91 -3.96 -19.78
C SER A 267 6.64 -4.49 -21.17
N ASN A 268 7.33 -3.95 -22.17
CA ASN A 268 7.23 -4.36 -23.57
C ASN A 268 8.39 -5.28 -23.99
N VAL A 269 8.94 -6.03 -23.05
CA VAL A 269 10.06 -6.95 -23.34
C VAL A 269 9.57 -8.06 -24.24
N THR A 270 10.31 -8.35 -25.30
CA THR A 270 10.07 -9.58 -26.06
C THR A 270 10.39 -10.76 -25.14
N GLU A 271 9.41 -11.61 -24.87
CA GLU A 271 9.62 -12.81 -24.06
C GLU A 271 10.64 -13.73 -24.74
N VAL A 272 11.79 -13.92 -24.12
CA VAL A 272 12.91 -14.71 -24.68
C VAL A 272 12.69 -16.21 -24.45
N LEU A 273 11.70 -16.58 -23.64
CA LEU A 273 11.45 -17.96 -23.23
C LEU A 273 10.37 -18.59 -24.10
N THR A 274 10.75 -19.05 -25.28
CA THR A 274 9.95 -20.01 -26.06
C THR A 274 10.24 -21.41 -25.53
N HIS A 275 9.37 -21.96 -24.72
CA HIS A 275 9.40 -23.35 -24.33
C HIS A 275 8.59 -24.17 -25.35
N ASN A 276 9.08 -25.34 -25.73
CA ASN A 276 8.51 -26.12 -26.85
C ASN A 276 7.34 -27.02 -26.45
N SER A 277 7.02 -27.14 -25.17
CA SER A 277 5.97 -28.04 -24.74
C SER A 277 4.99 -27.34 -23.83
N VAL A 278 3.92 -26.86 -24.40
CA VAL A 278 2.91 -26.10 -23.70
C VAL A 278 1.63 -26.91 -23.52
N SER A 279 1.07 -26.92 -22.31
CA SER A 279 -0.27 -27.41 -22.02
C SER A 279 -1.11 -26.25 -21.54
N THR A 280 -2.16 -25.93 -22.25
CA THR A 280 -3.08 -24.86 -21.89
C THR A 280 -4.43 -25.46 -21.53
N ILE A 281 -5.00 -25.04 -20.40
CA ILE A 281 -6.39 -25.29 -20.04
C ILE A 281 -7.11 -23.95 -20.07
N ASN A 282 -8.18 -23.89 -20.82
CA ASN A 282 -9.16 -22.82 -20.78
C ASN A 282 -10.51 -23.44 -20.37
N GLU A 283 -11.07 -23.02 -19.26
CA GLU A 283 -12.35 -23.53 -18.76
C GLU A 283 -13.57 -22.83 -19.39
N HIS A 284 -13.35 -21.59 -19.91
CA HIS A 284 -14.41 -20.84 -20.59
C HIS A 284 -14.73 -21.45 -21.98
N PRO A 285 -16.00 -21.46 -22.42
CA PRO A 285 -17.21 -20.96 -21.75
C PRO A 285 -17.94 -22.05 -20.93
N THR A 286 -17.53 -23.29 -21.05
CA THR A 286 -18.32 -24.42 -20.53
C THR A 286 -18.21 -24.63 -19.03
N PHE A 287 -17.10 -24.24 -18.43
CA PHE A 287 -16.82 -24.43 -17.00
C PHE A 287 -17.30 -25.81 -16.50
N ALA A 288 -16.77 -26.86 -17.13
CA ALA A 288 -17.22 -28.25 -16.93
C ALA A 288 -16.73 -28.88 -15.61
N GLY A 289 -16.10 -28.10 -14.74
CA GLY A 289 -15.51 -28.54 -13.49
C GLY A 289 -16.53 -28.73 -12.35
N THR A 290 -16.03 -28.75 -11.12
CA THR A 290 -16.85 -29.01 -9.93
C THR A 290 -17.10 -27.71 -9.17
N ASN A 291 -18.39 -27.39 -8.99
CA ASN A 291 -18.85 -26.25 -8.21
C ASN A 291 -19.01 -26.63 -6.74
N ASN A 292 -18.50 -25.78 -5.85
CA ASN A 292 -18.74 -25.84 -4.41
C ASN A 292 -19.06 -24.42 -3.91
N ASN A 293 -20.30 -24.15 -3.54
CA ASN A 293 -20.83 -22.83 -3.25
C ASN A 293 -20.64 -21.82 -4.41
N THR A 294 -20.52 -22.32 -5.63
CA THR A 294 -20.45 -21.53 -6.86
C THR A 294 -21.50 -22.00 -7.85
N VAL A 295 -21.85 -21.15 -8.79
CA VAL A 295 -22.78 -21.43 -9.88
C VAL A 295 -22.20 -20.93 -11.18
N ILE A 296 -22.52 -21.60 -12.29
CA ILE A 296 -22.21 -21.11 -13.63
C ILE A 296 -23.45 -20.40 -14.15
N LEU A 297 -23.34 -19.11 -14.40
CA LEU A 297 -24.40 -18.26 -14.91
C LEU A 297 -23.81 -17.36 -16.00
N ASP A 298 -24.49 -17.27 -17.15
CA ASP A 298 -24.09 -16.46 -18.30
C ASP A 298 -22.61 -16.66 -18.69
N ASP A 299 -22.21 -17.92 -18.84
CA ASP A 299 -20.84 -18.33 -19.17
C ASP A 299 -19.78 -17.79 -18.19
N SER A 300 -20.16 -17.53 -16.93
CA SER A 300 -19.27 -17.07 -15.88
C SER A 300 -19.44 -17.85 -14.57
N ILE A 301 -18.38 -17.89 -13.76
CA ILE A 301 -18.44 -18.47 -12.41
C ILE A 301 -18.78 -17.35 -11.42
N GLN A 302 -19.79 -17.61 -10.59
CA GLN A 302 -20.24 -16.70 -9.54
C GLN A 302 -20.42 -17.44 -8.22
N LEU A 303 -20.47 -16.71 -7.10
CA LEU A 303 -20.90 -17.28 -5.82
C LEU A 303 -22.37 -17.72 -5.92
N ASN A 304 -22.69 -18.83 -5.26
CA ASN A 304 -24.06 -19.27 -5.18
C ASN A 304 -24.89 -18.37 -4.24
N SER A 305 -26.18 -18.26 -4.49
CA SER A 305 -27.07 -17.61 -3.53
C SER A 305 -27.17 -18.44 -2.25
N SER A 306 -27.21 -17.78 -1.11
CA SER A 306 -27.38 -18.41 0.20
C SER A 306 -28.80 -18.93 0.39
N GLU A 307 -29.79 -18.43 -0.38
CA GLU A 307 -31.17 -18.87 -0.33
C GLU A 307 -31.52 -19.73 -1.55
N LEU A 308 -31.87 -20.97 -1.27
CA LEU A 308 -32.46 -21.85 -2.28
C LEU A 308 -33.97 -21.52 -2.41
N PHE A 309 -34.49 -21.63 -3.63
CA PHE A 309 -35.92 -21.47 -3.92
C PHE A 309 -36.83 -22.28 -2.94
N ASP A 310 -36.41 -23.48 -2.58
CA ASP A 310 -37.14 -24.38 -1.67
C ASP A 310 -37.06 -23.95 -0.19
N SER A 311 -36.15 -23.02 0.17
CA SER A 311 -36.03 -22.50 1.54
C SER A 311 -36.68 -21.14 1.75
N ALA A 312 -37.22 -20.54 0.69
CA ALA A 312 -37.94 -19.29 0.75
C ALA A 312 -39.24 -19.45 1.52
N GLY A 313 -39.30 -18.91 2.72
CA GLY A 313 -40.48 -18.94 3.58
C GLY A 313 -41.51 -17.90 3.14
N GLY A 314 -42.35 -18.23 2.18
CA GLY A 314 -43.43 -17.32 1.72
C GLY A 314 -44.26 -17.94 0.61
N ASN A 315 -45.44 -17.35 0.34
CA ASN A 315 -46.22 -17.72 -0.84
C ASN A 315 -45.67 -17.00 -2.07
N PHE A 316 -45.67 -17.65 -3.21
CA PHE A 316 -45.23 -17.14 -4.52
C PHE A 316 -45.76 -15.71 -4.84
N ASP A 317 -47.00 -15.42 -4.43
CA ASP A 317 -47.67 -14.13 -4.62
C ASP A 317 -47.21 -13.03 -3.63
N SER A 318 -46.45 -13.37 -2.59
CA SER A 318 -46.00 -12.42 -1.57
C SER A 318 -44.56 -11.94 -1.78
N GLU A 319 -43.84 -12.52 -2.74
CA GLU A 319 -42.45 -12.18 -3.05
C GLU A 319 -42.43 -10.98 -4.00
N THR A 320 -42.23 -9.78 -3.45
CA THR A 320 -42.21 -8.52 -4.21
C THR A 320 -40.80 -8.17 -4.76
N VAL A 321 -39.81 -8.97 -4.46
CA VAL A 321 -38.38 -8.61 -4.70
C VAL A 321 -37.60 -9.68 -5.49
N ARG A 322 -38.24 -10.81 -5.85
CA ARG A 322 -37.55 -11.91 -6.54
C ARG A 322 -37.96 -12.01 -8.00
N PHE A 323 -37.01 -11.74 -8.91
CA PHE A 323 -37.21 -11.99 -10.34
C PHE A 323 -36.83 -13.43 -10.66
N PHE A 324 -37.81 -14.27 -10.97
CA PHE A 324 -37.61 -15.69 -11.24
C PHE A 324 -37.06 -16.03 -12.63
N ASP A 325 -36.84 -15.04 -13.49
CA ASP A 325 -36.38 -15.26 -14.87
C ASP A 325 -34.87 -15.10 -15.04
N SER A 326 -34.17 -14.47 -14.07
CA SER A 326 -32.71 -14.27 -14.09
C SER A 326 -31.93 -15.27 -13.25
N GLY A 327 -32.60 -16.20 -12.54
CA GLY A 327 -31.92 -17.26 -11.78
C GLY A 327 -31.22 -16.79 -10.48
N VAL A 328 -31.20 -15.50 -10.19
CA VAL A 328 -30.64 -14.94 -8.96
C VAL A 328 -31.73 -14.10 -8.28
N ALA A 329 -32.24 -14.61 -7.16
CA ALA A 329 -33.07 -13.81 -6.28
C ALA A 329 -32.24 -12.78 -5.55
N SER A 330 -32.81 -11.62 -5.14
CA SER A 330 -32.15 -10.56 -4.43
C SER A 330 -31.06 -11.07 -3.47
N ALA A 331 -29.92 -10.61 -3.66
CA ALA A 331 -28.64 -11.14 -3.46
C ALA A 331 -28.24 -11.31 -1.99
N ASP A 332 -28.44 -12.49 -1.46
CA ASP A 332 -27.63 -12.96 -0.37
C ASP A 332 -26.69 -14.05 -0.91
N PHE A 333 -25.57 -13.63 -1.45
CA PHE A 333 -24.52 -14.55 -1.86
C PHE A 333 -23.83 -15.16 -0.64
N VAL A 334 -23.37 -16.40 -0.77
CA VAL A 334 -22.48 -16.98 0.23
C VAL A 334 -21.15 -16.21 0.25
N SER A 335 -20.53 -16.08 1.41
CA SER A 335 -19.29 -15.31 1.56
C SER A 335 -18.09 -15.94 0.87
N SER A 336 -18.13 -17.22 0.52
CA SER A 336 -17.05 -17.91 -0.17
C SER A 336 -17.51 -19.17 -0.89
N GLY A 337 -16.86 -19.45 -2.01
CA GLY A 337 -17.04 -20.66 -2.80
C GLY A 337 -15.79 -21.00 -3.60
N ASN A 338 -15.78 -22.14 -4.26
CA ASN A 338 -14.69 -22.49 -5.17
C ASN A 338 -15.19 -23.32 -6.36
N TYR A 339 -14.51 -23.17 -7.47
CA TYR A 339 -14.69 -23.93 -8.69
C TYR A 339 -13.41 -24.68 -9.00
N GLU A 340 -13.42 -26.02 -8.92
CA GLU A 340 -12.27 -26.87 -9.29
C GLU A 340 -12.36 -27.23 -10.78
N PHE A 341 -11.26 -27.05 -11.50
CA PHE A 341 -11.18 -27.32 -12.95
C PHE A 341 -11.52 -28.77 -13.27
N ALA A 342 -12.17 -28.98 -14.42
CA ALA A 342 -12.55 -30.31 -14.88
C ALA A 342 -11.36 -31.25 -15.07
N ASN A 343 -10.23 -30.72 -15.50
CA ASN A 343 -9.08 -31.50 -15.90
C ASN A 343 -7.87 -31.23 -15.01
N THR A 344 -7.21 -32.33 -14.62
CA THR A 344 -5.88 -32.32 -14.02
C THR A 344 -4.84 -32.35 -15.14
N ILE A 345 -3.80 -31.50 -15.06
CA ILE A 345 -2.68 -31.58 -15.99
C ILE A 345 -1.73 -32.70 -15.54
N ASP A 346 -1.52 -33.73 -16.38
CA ASP A 346 -0.46 -34.72 -16.22
C ASP A 346 0.72 -34.38 -17.14
N ILE A 347 1.86 -34.08 -16.56
CA ILE A 347 3.09 -33.72 -17.27
C ILE A 347 3.85 -35.00 -17.75
N GLY A 348 3.34 -36.19 -17.38
CA GLY A 348 3.93 -37.49 -17.73
C GLY A 348 4.97 -38.00 -16.73
N ALA A 349 5.76 -37.13 -16.12
CA ALA A 349 6.71 -37.43 -15.06
C ALA A 349 6.91 -36.18 -14.18
N LYS A 350 7.52 -36.36 -13.01
CA LYS A 350 7.87 -35.24 -12.12
C LYS A 350 8.91 -34.34 -12.79
N HIS A 351 8.53 -33.11 -13.09
CA HIS A 351 9.37 -32.08 -13.67
C HIS A 351 9.15 -30.74 -13.02
N THR A 352 10.15 -29.88 -13.10
CA THR A 352 9.98 -28.47 -12.86
C THR A 352 9.44 -27.83 -14.13
N VAL A 353 8.26 -27.26 -14.02
CA VAL A 353 7.54 -26.59 -15.12
C VAL A 353 7.24 -25.17 -14.73
N ARG A 354 7.16 -24.28 -15.69
CA ARG A 354 6.71 -22.92 -15.48
C ARG A 354 5.21 -22.85 -15.68
N VAL A 355 4.51 -22.32 -14.71
CA VAL A 355 3.07 -22.15 -14.77
C VAL A 355 2.73 -20.67 -14.81
N THR A 356 1.91 -20.30 -15.77
CA THR A 356 1.35 -18.96 -15.94
C THR A 356 -0.16 -19.06 -16.04
N ALA A 357 -0.85 -18.00 -15.71
CA ALA A 357 -2.29 -17.96 -15.84
C ALA A 357 -2.76 -16.54 -16.19
N THR A 358 -3.94 -16.48 -16.78
CA THR A 358 -4.72 -15.24 -16.94
C THR A 358 -6.09 -15.47 -16.35
N ILE A 359 -6.64 -14.45 -15.73
CA ILE A 359 -8.01 -14.44 -15.21
C ILE A 359 -8.68 -13.15 -15.69
N LYS A 360 -9.93 -13.27 -16.12
CA LYS A 360 -10.78 -12.13 -16.45
C LYS A 360 -12.01 -12.19 -15.57
N GLN A 361 -12.15 -11.20 -14.72
CA GLN A 361 -13.24 -11.12 -13.76
C GLN A 361 -13.73 -9.70 -13.58
N THR A 362 -14.94 -9.58 -13.14
CA THR A 362 -15.56 -8.36 -12.63
C THR A 362 -16.23 -8.70 -11.29
N ALA A 363 -16.70 -7.70 -10.58
CA ALA A 363 -17.60 -7.92 -9.45
C ALA A 363 -18.97 -7.34 -9.80
N SER A 364 -20.03 -7.99 -9.35
CA SER A 364 -21.40 -7.56 -9.60
C SER A 364 -22.17 -7.45 -8.30
N ASN A 365 -22.94 -6.38 -8.18
CA ASN A 365 -23.97 -6.22 -7.16
C ASN A 365 -25.32 -6.07 -7.86
N PRO A 366 -26.11 -7.15 -7.97
CA PRO A 366 -27.41 -7.11 -8.66
C PRO A 366 -28.44 -6.20 -8.00
N ASP A 367 -28.25 -5.81 -6.73
CA ASP A 367 -29.12 -4.87 -6.03
C ASP A 367 -28.77 -3.40 -6.31
N ASP A 368 -27.61 -3.13 -6.89
CA ASP A 368 -27.19 -1.77 -7.27
C ASP A 368 -27.75 -1.38 -8.64
N LEU A 369 -29.06 -1.30 -8.70
CA LEU A 369 -29.79 -0.92 -9.91
C LEU A 369 -29.83 0.61 -10.04
N PHE A 370 -29.96 1.09 -11.29
CA PHE A 370 -30.13 2.52 -11.60
C PHE A 370 -31.27 3.15 -10.78
N ASP A 371 -32.39 2.44 -10.63
CA ASP A 371 -33.57 2.93 -9.90
C ASP A 371 -33.39 2.96 -8.37
N SER A 372 -32.40 2.26 -7.84
CA SER A 372 -32.08 2.25 -6.39
C SER A 372 -31.22 3.42 -5.96
N ARG A 373 -30.58 4.13 -6.90
CA ARG A 373 -29.67 5.24 -6.62
C ARG A 373 -30.42 6.55 -6.43
N SER A 374 -30.04 7.31 -5.41
CA SER A 374 -30.56 8.66 -5.14
C SER A 374 -29.52 9.70 -5.54
N GLY A 375 -29.97 10.83 -6.14
CA GLY A 375 -29.14 11.95 -6.51
C GLY A 375 -29.14 12.29 -8.00
N LEU A 376 -28.39 13.30 -8.39
CA LEU A 376 -28.26 13.69 -9.79
C LEU A 376 -27.31 12.73 -10.52
N PHE A 377 -27.58 12.47 -11.79
CA PHE A 377 -26.75 11.62 -12.65
C PHE A 377 -25.27 12.02 -12.62
N ASP A 378 -24.98 13.32 -12.70
CA ASP A 378 -23.61 13.87 -12.68
C ASP A 378 -22.89 13.74 -11.32
N SER A 379 -23.60 13.35 -10.26
CA SER A 379 -23.03 13.16 -8.91
C SER A 379 -22.68 11.71 -8.60
N GLN A 380 -22.95 10.79 -9.51
CA GLN A 380 -22.65 9.37 -9.32
C GLN A 380 -21.18 9.09 -9.67
N SER A 381 -20.46 8.47 -8.76
CA SER A 381 -19.02 8.17 -8.88
C SER A 381 -18.71 6.79 -9.47
N SER A 382 -19.73 5.94 -9.67
CA SER A 382 -19.60 4.58 -10.18
C SER A 382 -20.45 4.36 -11.42
N ASN A 383 -20.09 3.36 -12.22
CA ASN A 383 -20.84 2.98 -13.42
C ASN A 383 -22.24 2.47 -13.05
N PHE A 384 -23.17 2.52 -14.02
CA PHE A 384 -24.57 2.11 -13.85
C PHE A 384 -24.82 0.64 -14.25
N ASP A 385 -23.80 -0.19 -14.23
CA ASP A 385 -23.78 -1.56 -14.72
C ASP A 385 -23.70 -2.62 -13.61
N ALA A 386 -24.15 -2.26 -12.41
CA ALA A 386 -24.09 -3.12 -11.21
C ALA A 386 -22.64 -3.48 -10.78
N ASP A 387 -21.67 -2.60 -11.07
CA ASP A 387 -20.26 -2.82 -10.76
C ASP A 387 -19.99 -2.66 -9.25
N ALA A 388 -19.46 -3.68 -8.61
CA ALA A 388 -19.13 -3.70 -7.18
C ALA A 388 -17.66 -4.09 -6.95
N PRO A 389 -16.70 -3.27 -7.36
CA PRO A 389 -15.30 -3.68 -7.50
C PRO A 389 -14.55 -3.98 -6.20
N ALA A 390 -15.01 -3.49 -5.05
CA ALA A 390 -14.21 -3.52 -3.82
C ALA A 390 -14.50 -4.72 -2.89
N ASN A 391 -15.69 -5.31 -2.96
CA ASN A 391 -16.17 -6.24 -1.95
C ASN A 391 -16.03 -7.71 -2.33
N ALA A 392 -15.79 -8.01 -3.60
CA ALA A 392 -15.74 -9.36 -4.13
C ALA A 392 -14.47 -9.58 -4.96
N ASP A 393 -13.82 -10.74 -4.80
CA ASP A 393 -12.59 -11.10 -5.51
C ASP A 393 -12.57 -12.61 -5.81
N ALA A 394 -11.93 -12.99 -6.91
CA ALA A 394 -11.66 -14.38 -7.23
C ALA A 394 -10.17 -14.60 -7.44
N ARG A 395 -9.66 -15.70 -6.90
CA ARG A 395 -8.24 -16.05 -6.93
C ARG A 395 -8.04 -17.45 -7.48
N LEU A 396 -7.06 -17.59 -8.37
CA LEU A 396 -6.61 -18.90 -8.79
C LEU A 396 -5.78 -19.54 -7.68
N GLU A 397 -6.04 -20.83 -7.45
CA GLU A 397 -5.27 -21.66 -6.53
C GLU A 397 -4.75 -22.91 -7.24
N ILE A 398 -3.64 -23.44 -6.76
CA ILE A 398 -2.96 -24.62 -7.30
C ILE A 398 -2.76 -25.68 -6.22
N SER A 399 -2.88 -26.93 -6.61
CA SER A 399 -2.52 -28.12 -5.83
C SER A 399 -1.70 -29.05 -6.69
N THR A 400 -0.68 -29.67 -6.13
CA THR A 400 0.27 -30.51 -6.86
C THR A 400 0.36 -31.92 -6.29
N SER A 401 0.67 -32.89 -7.16
CA SER A 401 0.86 -34.29 -6.79
C SER A 401 1.92 -34.95 -7.67
N ASP A 402 2.58 -35.98 -7.15
CA ASP A 402 3.50 -36.83 -7.90
C ASP A 402 2.86 -38.16 -8.34
N ASP A 403 1.76 -38.59 -7.69
CA ASP A 403 1.15 -39.92 -7.83
C ASP A 403 -0.32 -39.89 -8.30
N ASN A 404 -0.91 -38.68 -8.47
CA ASN A 404 -2.32 -38.45 -8.78
C ASN A 404 -3.30 -38.91 -7.67
N VAL A 405 -2.80 -39.22 -6.49
CA VAL A 405 -3.61 -39.68 -5.33
C VAL A 405 -3.45 -38.72 -4.16
N THR A 406 -2.21 -38.41 -3.82
CA THR A 406 -1.86 -37.54 -2.71
C THR A 406 -1.55 -36.16 -3.23
N TYR A 407 -2.43 -35.20 -2.98
CA TYR A 407 -2.29 -33.83 -3.38
C TYR A 407 -1.92 -32.93 -2.20
N THR A 408 -1.12 -31.89 -2.46
CA THR A 408 -0.93 -30.80 -1.50
C THR A 408 -2.27 -30.09 -1.26
N SER A 409 -2.43 -29.40 -0.13
CA SER A 409 -3.56 -28.47 0.02
C SER A 409 -3.49 -27.42 -1.09
N PHE A 410 -4.66 -26.93 -1.52
CA PHE A 410 -4.72 -25.81 -2.44
C PHE A 410 -4.06 -24.58 -1.82
N GLN A 411 -3.22 -23.92 -2.59
CA GLN A 411 -2.50 -22.70 -2.21
C GLN A 411 -2.74 -21.63 -3.25
N ALA A 412 -2.66 -20.37 -2.85
CA ALA A 412 -2.77 -19.24 -3.77
C ALA A 412 -1.76 -19.43 -4.91
N PHE A 413 -2.26 -19.37 -6.14
CA PHE A 413 -1.43 -19.50 -7.33
C PHE A 413 -0.51 -18.28 -7.45
N VAL A 414 0.75 -18.54 -7.77
CA VAL A 414 1.76 -17.53 -8.08
C VAL A 414 2.41 -17.93 -9.39
N ILE A 415 2.55 -16.99 -10.32
CA ILE A 415 3.28 -17.23 -11.56
C ILE A 415 4.71 -17.65 -11.21
N GLY A 416 5.11 -18.85 -11.63
CA GLY A 416 6.42 -19.37 -11.24
C GLY A 416 6.67 -20.80 -11.66
N ASN A 417 7.73 -21.38 -11.08
CA ASN A 417 8.14 -22.75 -11.33
C ASN A 417 7.57 -23.68 -10.26
N TYR A 418 6.97 -24.78 -10.71
CA TYR A 418 6.40 -25.83 -9.87
C TYR A 418 7.05 -27.17 -10.22
N THR A 419 7.40 -27.95 -9.21
CA THR A 419 8.00 -29.27 -9.37
C THR A 419 7.02 -30.34 -8.96
N ALA A 420 6.36 -30.96 -9.93
CA ALA A 420 5.38 -32.03 -9.73
C ALA A 420 5.14 -32.79 -11.02
N ARG A 421 4.35 -33.87 -10.99
CA ARG A 421 3.82 -34.52 -12.17
C ARG A 421 2.37 -34.06 -12.49
N TYR A 422 1.54 -33.95 -11.48
CA TYR A 422 0.13 -33.59 -11.62
C TYR A 422 -0.13 -32.23 -11.02
N LEU A 423 -0.88 -31.39 -11.76
CA LEU A 423 -1.28 -30.05 -11.34
C LEU A 423 -2.80 -29.94 -11.41
N LYS A 424 -3.41 -29.55 -10.31
CA LYS A 424 -4.83 -29.20 -10.20
C LYS A 424 -4.97 -27.72 -9.94
N PHE A 425 -6.03 -27.15 -10.47
CA PHE A 425 -6.35 -25.74 -10.30
C PHE A 425 -7.78 -25.59 -9.82
N ARG A 426 -8.01 -24.54 -9.06
CA ARG A 426 -9.36 -24.08 -8.74
C ARG A 426 -9.40 -22.56 -8.65
N VAL A 427 -10.56 -21.97 -8.88
CA VAL A 427 -10.83 -20.58 -8.59
C VAL A 427 -11.54 -20.51 -7.25
N ALA A 428 -10.98 -19.79 -6.30
CA ALA A 428 -11.60 -19.48 -5.02
C ALA A 428 -12.22 -18.10 -5.09
N LEU A 429 -13.52 -18.01 -4.84
CA LEU A 429 -14.33 -16.80 -4.87
C LEU A 429 -14.61 -16.37 -3.44
N THR A 430 -14.51 -15.08 -3.15
CA THR A 430 -14.82 -14.51 -1.83
C THR A 430 -15.56 -13.19 -1.99
N SER A 431 -16.48 -12.91 -1.07
CA SER A 431 -17.12 -11.61 -0.94
C SER A 431 -17.24 -11.23 0.53
N THR A 432 -16.96 -9.96 0.84
CA THR A 432 -17.17 -9.37 2.17
C THR A 432 -18.54 -8.70 2.30
N ASP A 433 -19.26 -8.63 1.21
CA ASP A 433 -20.61 -8.10 1.11
C ASP A 433 -21.54 -9.17 0.50
N ASN A 434 -22.58 -9.55 1.22
CA ASN A 434 -23.52 -10.57 0.76
C ASN A 434 -24.36 -10.15 -0.45
N ALA A 435 -24.43 -8.85 -0.76
CA ALA A 435 -25.07 -8.34 -1.97
C ALA A 435 -24.16 -8.41 -3.22
N SER A 436 -22.88 -8.76 -3.07
CA SER A 436 -21.90 -8.72 -4.15
C SER A 436 -21.29 -10.08 -4.43
N THR A 437 -21.02 -10.38 -5.70
CA THR A 437 -20.35 -11.60 -6.15
C THR A 437 -19.24 -11.32 -7.15
N PRO A 438 -18.10 -12.03 -7.10
CA PRO A 438 -17.17 -12.05 -8.21
C PRO A 438 -17.81 -12.73 -9.42
N VAL A 439 -17.54 -12.23 -10.62
CA VAL A 439 -18.00 -12.78 -11.90
C VAL A 439 -16.76 -13.14 -12.71
N VAL A 440 -16.37 -14.41 -12.72
CA VAL A 440 -15.19 -14.89 -13.46
C VAL A 440 -15.61 -15.32 -14.86
N GLN A 441 -15.26 -14.50 -15.85
CA GLN A 441 -15.64 -14.69 -17.24
C GLN A 441 -14.66 -15.63 -17.97
N GLU A 442 -13.38 -15.56 -17.63
CA GLU A 442 -12.35 -16.37 -18.28
C GLU A 442 -11.24 -16.70 -17.30
N VAL A 443 -10.76 -17.93 -17.35
CA VAL A 443 -9.54 -18.34 -16.66
C VAL A 443 -8.79 -19.32 -17.54
N THR A 444 -7.53 -18.97 -17.83
CA THR A 444 -6.65 -19.80 -18.63
C THR A 444 -5.36 -20.07 -17.86
N VAL A 445 -4.96 -21.32 -17.80
CA VAL A 445 -3.69 -21.74 -17.21
C VAL A 445 -2.82 -22.34 -18.29
N THR A 446 -1.57 -21.87 -18.36
CA THR A 446 -0.55 -22.37 -19.27
C THR A 446 0.59 -22.98 -18.47
N VAL A 447 0.84 -24.24 -18.72
CA VAL A 447 1.97 -24.99 -18.16
C VAL A 447 3.01 -25.17 -19.25
N ASP A 448 4.17 -24.63 -19.00
CA ASP A 448 5.28 -24.59 -19.94
C ASP A 448 6.44 -25.41 -19.39
N MET A 449 6.84 -26.40 -20.17
CA MET A 449 7.90 -27.32 -19.81
C MET A 449 9.16 -26.99 -20.60
N PRO A 450 10.31 -26.76 -19.93
CA PRO A 450 11.55 -26.49 -20.62
C PRO A 450 11.94 -27.64 -21.58
N ASP A 451 12.67 -27.27 -22.62
CA ASP A 451 13.23 -28.24 -23.56
C ASP A 451 14.00 -29.32 -22.81
N ARG A 452 13.71 -30.56 -23.16
CA ARG A 452 14.35 -31.73 -22.56
C ARG A 452 15.34 -32.33 -23.52
N ILE A 453 16.52 -32.54 -22.99
CA ILE A 453 17.58 -33.27 -23.71
C ILE A 453 17.82 -34.58 -22.96
N PHE A 454 17.71 -35.68 -23.68
CA PHE A 454 18.20 -36.97 -23.23
C PHE A 454 19.48 -37.29 -23.99
N SER A 455 20.53 -37.65 -23.30
CA SER A 455 21.78 -38.09 -23.89
C SER A 455 22.14 -39.48 -23.42
N GLY A 456 22.57 -40.31 -24.34
CA GLY A 456 23.08 -41.62 -24.05
C GLY A 456 24.41 -41.83 -24.75
N ASN A 457 25.38 -42.40 -24.09
CA ASN A 457 26.70 -42.70 -24.61
C ASN A 457 26.93 -44.22 -24.64
N ASN A 458 27.74 -44.70 -25.57
CA ASN A 458 28.16 -46.10 -25.68
C ASN A 458 26.98 -47.08 -25.77
N ILE A 459 25.94 -46.71 -26.51
CA ILE A 459 24.81 -47.60 -26.76
C ILE A 459 25.22 -48.57 -27.88
N SER A 460 25.36 -49.83 -27.52
CA SER A 460 25.68 -50.90 -28.51
C SER A 460 24.47 -51.17 -29.39
N SER A 461 24.64 -51.15 -30.72
CA SER A 461 23.58 -51.46 -31.69
C SER A 461 23.12 -52.91 -31.64
N GLY A 462 24.04 -53.85 -31.41
CA GLY A 462 23.76 -55.27 -31.50
C GLY A 462 23.35 -55.70 -32.92
N ALA A 463 22.85 -56.96 -33.04
CA ALA A 463 22.23 -57.42 -34.27
C ALA A 463 20.72 -57.15 -34.21
N GLY A 464 20.20 -56.42 -35.19
CA GLY A 464 18.80 -56.09 -35.29
C GLY A 464 18.43 -54.71 -34.73
N THR A 465 17.15 -54.52 -34.50
CA THR A 465 16.62 -53.25 -34.01
C THR A 465 17.00 -53.04 -32.54
N LYS A 466 17.57 -51.88 -32.25
CA LYS A 466 17.89 -51.44 -30.90
C LYS A 466 16.87 -50.43 -30.41
N THR A 467 16.17 -50.78 -29.34
CA THR A 467 15.29 -49.81 -28.65
C THR A 467 16.10 -48.99 -27.63
N VAL A 468 16.06 -47.69 -27.77
CA VAL A 468 16.63 -46.72 -26.84
C VAL A 468 15.52 -46.20 -25.97
N THR A 469 15.54 -46.56 -24.68
CA THR A 469 14.53 -46.17 -23.70
C THR A 469 15.02 -44.96 -22.90
N PHE A 470 14.13 -43.98 -22.72
CA PHE A 470 14.42 -42.80 -21.91
C PHE A 470 14.20 -43.08 -20.43
N THR A 471 15.06 -42.53 -19.59
CA THR A 471 14.89 -42.60 -18.13
C THR A 471 13.60 -41.88 -17.68
N ASN A 472 13.27 -40.79 -18.35
CA ASN A 472 12.06 -40.01 -18.15
C ASN A 472 11.35 -39.81 -19.48
N PRO A 473 10.05 -40.08 -19.60
CA PRO A 473 9.32 -39.96 -20.84
C PRO A 473 9.25 -38.51 -21.35
N PHE A 474 9.29 -38.32 -22.64
CA PHE A 474 8.92 -37.05 -23.27
C PHE A 474 7.40 -36.86 -23.24
N LYS A 475 6.94 -35.61 -23.35
CA LYS A 475 5.50 -35.31 -23.39
C LYS A 475 4.82 -35.82 -24.69
N SER A 476 5.54 -35.81 -25.78
CA SER A 476 5.06 -36.31 -27.08
C SER A 476 6.14 -37.08 -27.80
N ALA A 477 5.76 -37.79 -28.83
CA ALA A 477 6.73 -38.49 -29.72
C ALA A 477 7.39 -37.56 -30.75
N SER A 478 7.09 -36.25 -30.72
CA SER A 478 7.61 -35.23 -31.65
C SER A 478 8.94 -34.64 -31.19
N TYR A 479 9.93 -35.46 -30.87
CA TYR A 479 11.29 -35.03 -30.52
C TYR A 479 12.27 -35.30 -31.67
N ALA A 480 13.36 -34.56 -31.74
CA ALA A 480 14.47 -34.82 -32.65
C ALA A 480 15.40 -35.91 -32.07
N VAL A 481 15.95 -36.73 -32.94
CA VAL A 481 16.94 -37.74 -32.56
C VAL A 481 18.22 -37.46 -33.36
N GLY A 482 19.30 -37.14 -32.63
CA GLY A 482 20.64 -37.04 -33.21
C GLY A 482 21.46 -38.26 -32.77
N ILE A 483 22.08 -38.93 -33.72
CA ILE A 483 22.94 -40.09 -33.48
C ILE A 483 24.31 -39.83 -34.10
N THR A 484 25.34 -39.92 -33.28
CA THR A 484 26.71 -40.05 -33.77
C THR A 484 27.10 -41.52 -33.68
N ALA A 485 27.32 -42.15 -34.82
CA ALA A 485 27.65 -43.57 -34.87
C ALA A 485 29.15 -43.75 -35.12
N ASP A 486 29.75 -44.64 -34.34
CA ASP A 486 31.15 -45.04 -34.48
C ASP A 486 31.28 -46.35 -35.26
N ASN A 487 32.40 -46.54 -35.93
CA ASN A 487 32.78 -47.75 -36.66
C ASN A 487 31.85 -48.11 -37.85
N MET A 488 31.23 -47.14 -38.50
CA MET A 488 30.49 -47.35 -39.72
C MET A 488 31.42 -47.40 -40.94
N ALA A 489 31.18 -48.36 -41.83
CA ALA A 489 31.87 -48.43 -43.11
C ALA A 489 31.24 -47.49 -44.16
N THR A 490 31.96 -47.22 -45.24
CA THR A 490 31.43 -46.36 -46.31
C THR A 490 30.15 -46.95 -46.92
N GLY A 491 29.06 -46.18 -46.84
CA GLY A 491 27.74 -46.55 -47.34
C GLY A 491 26.81 -47.18 -46.31
N ASP A 492 27.29 -47.42 -45.09
CA ASP A 492 26.42 -47.85 -43.99
C ASP A 492 25.48 -46.70 -43.57
N PHE A 493 24.30 -47.06 -43.14
CA PHE A 493 23.28 -46.09 -42.70
C PHE A 493 22.47 -46.64 -41.53
N PHE A 494 21.72 -45.76 -40.88
CA PHE A 494 20.76 -46.15 -39.85
C PHE A 494 19.38 -45.55 -40.14
N THR A 495 18.35 -46.17 -39.59
CA THR A 495 16.98 -45.68 -39.61
C THR A 495 16.46 -45.55 -38.18
N VAL A 496 15.74 -44.46 -37.93
CA VAL A 496 15.02 -44.23 -36.66
C VAL A 496 13.53 -44.49 -36.91
N SER A 497 12.91 -45.31 -36.06
CA SER A 497 11.52 -45.69 -36.20
C SER A 497 10.86 -45.84 -34.82
N ASN A 498 9.56 -46.09 -34.78
CA ASN A 498 8.79 -46.41 -33.56
C ASN A 498 9.02 -45.40 -32.41
N LYS A 499 9.05 -44.10 -32.74
CA LYS A 499 9.16 -43.06 -31.74
C LYS A 499 7.92 -43.06 -30.86
N THR A 500 8.12 -43.22 -29.58
CA THR A 500 7.11 -43.13 -28.53
C THR A 500 7.54 -42.10 -27.48
N VAL A 501 6.70 -41.78 -26.53
CA VAL A 501 7.10 -40.90 -25.42
C VAL A 501 8.22 -41.50 -24.57
N ASN A 502 8.37 -42.81 -24.54
CA ASN A 502 9.32 -43.52 -23.67
C ASN A 502 10.59 -44.01 -24.41
N SER A 503 10.56 -44.12 -25.74
CA SER A 503 11.62 -44.78 -26.47
C SER A 503 11.58 -44.47 -27.96
N PHE A 504 12.65 -44.79 -28.64
CA PHE A 504 12.69 -44.93 -30.11
C PHE A 504 13.51 -46.14 -30.49
N ASP A 505 13.29 -46.62 -31.70
CA ASP A 505 14.07 -47.72 -32.28
C ASP A 505 15.09 -47.19 -33.28
N VAL A 506 16.29 -47.76 -33.26
CA VAL A 506 17.32 -47.53 -34.27
C VAL A 506 17.78 -48.87 -34.86
N LEU A 507 17.90 -48.89 -36.16
CA LEU A 507 18.38 -50.04 -36.89
C LEU A 507 19.52 -49.63 -37.81
N PHE A 508 20.68 -50.22 -37.61
CA PHE A 508 21.85 -50.03 -38.47
C PHE A 508 21.85 -51.02 -39.60
N LYS A 509 22.25 -50.58 -40.76
CA LYS A 509 22.34 -51.39 -41.98
C LYS A 509 23.62 -51.08 -42.72
N ASN A 510 24.19 -52.12 -43.38
CA ASN A 510 25.30 -51.93 -44.26
C ASN A 510 24.84 -51.32 -45.62
N SER A 511 25.79 -51.05 -46.49
CA SER A 511 25.51 -50.46 -47.81
C SER A 511 24.59 -51.31 -48.70
N SER A 512 24.44 -52.61 -48.43
CA SER A 512 23.50 -53.51 -49.10
C SER A 512 22.14 -53.61 -48.48
N GLY A 513 21.87 -52.80 -47.36
CA GLY A 513 20.62 -52.83 -46.68
C GLY A 513 20.43 -53.99 -45.71
N THR A 514 21.45 -54.80 -45.44
CA THR A 514 21.47 -55.93 -44.51
C THR A 514 21.87 -55.40 -43.10
N ASN A 515 21.27 -55.94 -42.10
CA ASN A 515 21.58 -55.60 -40.70
C ASN A 515 22.86 -56.30 -40.24
#